data_922272e99f85eb4fb2c09e45d808a120
#
_entry.id   922272e99f85eb4fb2c09e45d808a120
#
_cell.length_a   1.000
_cell.length_b   1.000
_cell.length_c   1.000
_cell.angle_alpha   90.00
_cell.angle_beta   90.00
_cell.angle_gamma   90.00
#
_symmetry.space_group_name_H-M   'P 1'
#
loop_
_entity.id
_entity.type
_entity.pdbx_description
1 polymer ?
#
loop_
_entity_poly.entity_id
_entity_poly.type
_entity_poly.pdbx_seq_one_letter_code
_entity_poly.pdbx_strand_id
1 'polypeptide(L)'
;MLDLAIVGGGPGGLMSAWYLKRKLGELCRVTIYEASDRLGGKVLTRQFDSAPATYEAGVAEIYDYSMTGPDPLRELIQHFGLQTIPMDAEQVQLDGELLNDIPGMRRKYGAKTADAIAAFRKRCSTMMSPIQYYEGVGAHDNEHPWAFMTAEELLDK
;
A
#
# COMPACT_ATOMS: atom_id res chain seq x y z
N MET A 1 -1.61 -14.98 -34.66
CA MET A 1 -0.85 -14.71 -33.43
C MET A 1 -0.79 -13.21 -33.25
N LEU A 2 -1.20 -12.72 -32.06
CA LEU A 2 -1.15 -11.29 -31.73
C LEU A 2 0.25 -10.93 -31.27
N ASP A 3 0.80 -9.82 -31.78
CA ASP A 3 2.03 -9.21 -31.30
C ASP A 3 1.65 -8.03 -30.40
N LEU A 4 2.00 -8.12 -29.13
CA LEU A 4 1.67 -7.15 -28.09
C LEU A 4 2.94 -6.50 -27.55
N ALA A 5 2.98 -5.18 -27.54
CA ALA A 5 4.05 -4.40 -26.95
C ALA A 5 3.59 -3.83 -25.60
N ILE A 6 4.39 -4.02 -24.56
CA ILE A 6 4.18 -3.42 -23.24
C ILE A 6 5.33 -2.45 -22.99
N VAL A 7 5.03 -1.21 -22.69
CA VAL A 7 6.04 -0.19 -22.36
C VAL A 7 6.15 -0.07 -20.85
N GLY A 8 7.35 -0.38 -20.34
CA GLY A 8 7.69 -0.38 -18.93
C GLY A 8 7.67 -1.78 -18.31
N GLY A 9 8.81 -2.20 -17.75
CA GLY A 9 9.03 -3.46 -17.04
C GLY A 9 8.79 -3.36 -15.52
N GLY A 10 7.97 -2.43 -15.07
CA GLY A 10 7.53 -2.36 -13.68
C GLY A 10 6.42 -3.37 -13.35
N PRO A 11 5.88 -3.38 -12.11
CA PRO A 11 4.85 -4.33 -11.67
C PRO A 11 3.65 -4.38 -12.61
N GLY A 12 3.14 -3.25 -13.04
CA GLY A 12 1.99 -3.17 -13.95
C GLY A 12 2.27 -3.85 -15.31
N GLY A 13 3.41 -3.56 -15.92
CA GLY A 13 3.79 -4.17 -17.19
C GLY A 13 4.04 -5.67 -17.07
N LEU A 14 4.74 -6.10 -16.03
CA LEU A 14 5.01 -7.52 -15.77
C LEU A 14 3.73 -8.31 -15.48
N MET A 15 2.83 -7.77 -14.66
CA MET A 15 1.53 -8.39 -14.39
C MET A 15 0.67 -8.47 -15.65
N SER A 16 0.63 -7.40 -16.45
CA SER A 16 -0.09 -7.41 -17.74
C SER A 16 0.44 -8.49 -18.67
N ALA A 17 1.76 -8.62 -18.80
CA ALA A 17 2.39 -9.65 -19.61
C ALA A 17 2.02 -11.06 -19.11
N TRP A 18 2.08 -11.28 -17.79
CA TRP A 18 1.76 -12.57 -17.17
C TRP A 18 0.31 -12.96 -17.40
N TYR A 19 -0.64 -12.05 -17.18
CA TYR A 19 -2.08 -12.31 -17.37
C TYR A 19 -2.43 -12.53 -18.87
N LEU A 20 -1.82 -11.76 -19.78
CA LEU A 20 -1.98 -11.96 -21.20
C LEU A 20 -1.51 -13.34 -21.65
N LYS A 21 -0.32 -13.75 -21.22
CA LYS A 21 0.21 -15.09 -21.51
C LYS A 21 -0.65 -16.20 -20.90
N ARG A 22 -1.13 -16.02 -19.69
CA ARG A 22 -2.01 -17.00 -19.03
C ARG A 22 -3.36 -17.15 -19.73
N LYS A 23 -3.94 -16.04 -20.24
CA LYS A 23 -5.23 -16.06 -20.94
C LYS A 23 -5.15 -16.48 -22.39
N LEU A 24 -4.12 -16.05 -23.11
CA LEU A 24 -4.02 -16.20 -24.57
C LEU A 24 -3.00 -17.28 -24.99
N GLY A 25 -2.13 -17.69 -24.10
CA GLY A 25 -1.12 -18.73 -24.36
C GLY A 25 -0.30 -18.44 -25.62
N GLU A 26 -0.30 -19.39 -26.54
CA GLU A 26 0.42 -19.29 -27.82
C GLU A 26 -0.28 -18.39 -28.87
N LEU A 27 -1.49 -17.90 -28.58
CA LEU A 27 -2.17 -16.96 -29.46
C LEU A 27 -1.54 -15.56 -29.42
N CYS A 28 -0.70 -15.26 -28.42
CA CYS A 28 -0.02 -13.98 -28.32
C CYS A 28 1.49 -14.11 -28.09
N ARG A 29 2.25 -13.19 -28.68
CA ARG A 29 3.63 -12.89 -28.35
C ARG A 29 3.66 -11.55 -27.64
N VAL A 30 4.20 -11.52 -26.43
CA VAL A 30 4.31 -10.29 -25.62
C VAL A 30 5.78 -9.87 -25.58
N THR A 31 6.04 -8.61 -25.91
CA THR A 31 7.36 -7.98 -25.79
C THR A 31 7.27 -6.82 -24.81
N ILE A 32 8.13 -6.81 -23.80
CA ILE A 32 8.25 -5.72 -22.83
C ILE A 32 9.42 -4.85 -23.24
N TYR A 33 9.19 -3.55 -23.37
CA TYR A 33 10.19 -2.52 -23.61
C TYR A 33 10.46 -1.76 -22.32
N GLU A 34 11.66 -1.94 -21.76
CA GLU A 34 12.10 -1.29 -20.52
C GLU A 34 13.25 -0.35 -20.84
N ALA A 35 13.20 0.86 -20.29
CA ALA A 35 14.20 1.90 -20.55
C ALA A 35 15.46 1.76 -19.68
N SER A 36 15.34 1.09 -18.53
CA SER A 36 16.46 0.83 -17.62
C SER A 36 17.10 -0.54 -17.89
N ASP A 37 18.18 -0.81 -17.20
CA ASP A 37 18.92 -2.09 -17.24
C ASP A 37 18.31 -3.20 -16.37
N ARG A 38 17.16 -2.93 -15.69
CA ARG A 38 16.50 -3.87 -14.80
C ARG A 38 14.97 -3.85 -14.95
N LEU A 39 14.35 -4.97 -14.63
CA LEU A 39 12.91 -5.08 -14.44
C LEU A 39 12.54 -4.80 -12.97
N GLY A 40 11.24 -4.58 -12.72
CA GLY A 40 10.68 -4.39 -11.39
C GLY A 40 10.27 -2.95 -11.07
N GLY A 41 10.81 -1.94 -11.76
CA GLY A 41 10.42 -0.55 -11.56
C GLY A 41 10.52 -0.10 -10.09
N LYS A 42 9.38 0.20 -9.45
CA LYS A 42 9.32 0.60 -8.02
C LYS A 42 9.47 -0.58 -7.04
N VAL A 43 9.50 -1.83 -7.48
CA VAL A 43 9.85 -2.96 -6.61
C VAL A 43 11.37 -3.09 -6.61
N LEU A 44 11.99 -2.79 -5.51
CA LEU A 44 13.44 -2.74 -5.40
C LEU A 44 13.89 -3.02 -3.96
N THR A 45 14.44 -4.20 -3.75
CA THR A 45 15.11 -4.57 -2.51
C THR A 45 16.58 -4.20 -2.60
N ARG A 46 17.10 -3.52 -1.60
CA ARG A 46 18.53 -3.16 -1.47
C ARG A 46 19.12 -3.72 -0.19
N GLN A 47 20.42 -3.80 -0.15
CA GLN A 47 21.19 -4.15 1.05
C GLN A 47 21.83 -2.90 1.64
N PHE A 48 21.91 -2.83 2.97
CA PHE A 48 22.70 -1.81 3.65
C PHE A 48 24.19 -2.06 3.44
N ASP A 49 24.96 -1.03 3.15
CA ASP A 49 26.42 -1.14 3.00
C ASP A 49 27.10 -1.48 4.35
N SER A 50 26.51 -1.09 5.46
CA SER A 50 27.06 -1.20 6.81
C SER A 50 26.50 -2.37 7.63
N ALA A 51 25.54 -3.14 7.11
CA ALA A 51 24.90 -4.22 7.85
C ALA A 51 24.43 -5.36 6.92
N PRO A 52 24.44 -6.63 7.38
CA PRO A 52 23.93 -7.76 6.63
C PRO A 52 22.37 -7.80 6.65
N ALA A 53 21.75 -6.69 6.32
CA ALA A 53 20.30 -6.53 6.30
C ALA A 53 19.86 -5.91 4.97
N THR A 54 18.68 -6.28 4.52
CA THR A 54 18.03 -5.74 3.32
C THR A 54 16.91 -4.79 3.70
N TYR A 55 16.56 -3.92 2.77
CA TYR A 55 15.41 -3.02 2.90
C TYR A 55 14.74 -2.81 1.56
N GLU A 56 13.45 -2.54 1.59
CA GLU A 56 12.68 -2.18 0.41
C GLU A 56 12.86 -0.69 0.13
N ALA A 57 13.53 -0.38 -0.99
CA ALA A 57 13.77 1.00 -1.42
C ALA A 57 12.62 1.59 -2.25
N GLY A 58 11.60 0.82 -2.48
CA GLY A 58 10.42 1.19 -3.25
C GLY A 58 9.12 0.75 -2.56
N VAL A 59 8.34 -0.09 -3.23
CA VAL A 59 7.09 -0.64 -2.67
C VAL A 59 7.44 -1.63 -1.57
N ALA A 60 7.05 -1.32 -0.34
CA ALA A 60 7.30 -2.16 0.84
C ALA A 60 6.03 -2.87 1.35
N GLU A 61 4.85 -2.37 0.99
CA GLU A 61 3.59 -2.83 1.54
C GLU A 61 2.63 -3.33 0.44
N ILE A 62 1.90 -4.38 0.77
CA ILE A 62 0.84 -4.94 -0.05
C ILE A 62 -0.44 -4.92 0.77
N TYR A 63 -1.42 -4.16 0.31
CA TYR A 63 -2.73 -4.09 0.96
C TYR A 63 -3.63 -5.24 0.53
N ASP A 64 -4.52 -5.64 1.42
CA ASP A 64 -5.54 -6.66 1.14
C ASP A 64 -6.78 -6.02 0.52
N TYR A 65 -6.95 -6.20 -0.78
CA TYR A 65 -8.14 -5.73 -1.52
C TYR A 65 -9.21 -6.83 -1.71
N SER A 66 -9.06 -7.99 -1.08
CA SER A 66 -9.98 -9.11 -1.25
C SER A 66 -11.42 -8.80 -0.81
N MET A 67 -11.62 -7.75 -0.01
CA MET A 67 -12.94 -7.26 0.39
C MET A 67 -13.74 -6.64 -0.77
N THR A 68 -13.07 -6.20 -1.84
CA THR A 68 -13.71 -5.59 -3.01
C THR A 68 -13.88 -6.58 -4.17
N GLY A 69 -13.35 -7.79 -4.05
CA GLY A 69 -13.41 -8.84 -5.06
C GLY A 69 -12.10 -9.63 -5.19
N PRO A 70 -11.92 -10.36 -6.29
CA PRO A 70 -10.68 -11.08 -6.55
C PRO A 70 -9.49 -10.11 -6.60
N ASP A 71 -8.46 -10.39 -5.81
CA ASP A 71 -7.23 -9.60 -5.77
C ASP A 71 -6.16 -10.25 -6.67
N PRO A 72 -5.89 -9.67 -7.86
CA PRO A 72 -4.96 -10.28 -8.81
C PRO A 72 -3.51 -10.30 -8.31
N LEU A 73 -3.12 -9.38 -7.41
CA LEU A 73 -1.79 -9.40 -6.82
C LEU A 73 -1.63 -10.55 -5.82
N ARG A 74 -2.66 -10.82 -5.01
CA ARG A 74 -2.67 -11.98 -4.10
C ARG A 74 -2.67 -13.30 -4.87
N GLU A 75 -3.42 -13.40 -5.96
CA GLU A 75 -3.34 -14.58 -6.84
C GLU A 75 -1.93 -14.81 -7.36
N LEU A 76 -1.23 -13.73 -7.75
CA LEU A 76 0.14 -13.81 -8.25
C LEU A 76 1.12 -14.26 -7.15
N ILE A 77 1.01 -13.69 -5.94
CA ILE A 77 1.81 -14.06 -4.77
C ILE A 77 1.63 -15.55 -4.46
N GLN A 78 0.38 -16.03 -4.43
CA GLN A 78 0.08 -17.45 -4.20
C GLN A 78 0.61 -18.34 -5.32
N HIS A 79 0.44 -17.92 -6.58
CA HIS A 79 0.92 -18.68 -7.75
C HIS A 79 2.44 -18.90 -7.71
N PHE A 80 3.20 -17.91 -7.28
CA PHE A 80 4.66 -18.01 -7.16
C PHE A 80 5.14 -18.53 -5.80
N GLY A 81 4.23 -18.83 -4.87
CA GLY A 81 4.57 -19.32 -3.53
C GLY A 81 5.37 -18.30 -2.71
N LEU A 82 5.15 -17.00 -2.95
CA LEU A 82 5.84 -15.94 -2.23
C LEU A 82 5.31 -15.82 -0.81
N GLN A 83 6.22 -15.62 0.14
CA GLN A 83 5.86 -15.39 1.53
C GLN A 83 5.56 -13.91 1.78
N THR A 84 4.51 -13.64 2.55
CA THR A 84 4.18 -12.30 3.05
C THR A 84 4.30 -12.31 4.57
N ILE A 85 4.71 -11.17 5.13
CA ILE A 85 4.83 -10.98 6.57
C ILE A 85 3.82 -9.91 6.97
N PRO A 86 2.96 -10.15 7.97
CA PRO A 86 2.08 -9.11 8.49
C PRO A 86 2.88 -7.92 8.97
N MET A 87 2.42 -6.70 8.65
CA MET A 87 3.00 -5.47 9.16
C MET A 87 2.18 -4.97 10.34
N ASP A 88 2.55 -5.41 11.53
CA ASP A 88 1.83 -5.09 12.77
C ASP A 88 2.46 -3.93 13.56
N ALA A 89 3.59 -3.39 13.11
CA ALA A 89 4.35 -2.41 13.86
C ALA A 89 3.90 -0.98 13.53
N GLU A 90 3.13 -0.39 14.41
CA GLU A 90 2.89 1.06 14.45
C GLU A 90 3.96 1.73 15.32
N GLN A 91 5.11 2.08 14.75
CA GLN A 91 6.14 2.83 15.45
C GLN A 91 6.22 4.25 14.89
N VAL A 92 6.17 5.23 15.79
CA VAL A 92 6.33 6.64 15.46
C VAL A 92 7.52 7.18 16.20
N GLN A 93 8.46 7.79 15.49
CA GLN A 93 9.56 8.52 16.12
C GLN A 93 9.13 9.97 16.32
N LEU A 94 9.03 10.39 17.58
CA LEU A 94 8.74 11.76 17.97
C LEU A 94 9.80 12.25 18.97
N ASP A 95 10.39 13.42 18.71
CA ASP A 95 11.42 14.04 19.54
C ASP A 95 12.57 13.08 19.92
N GLY A 96 13.03 12.28 18.95
CA GLY A 96 14.13 11.34 19.10
C GLY A 96 13.79 10.05 19.85
N GLU A 97 12.54 9.82 20.20
CA GLU A 97 12.07 8.64 20.93
C GLU A 97 11.07 7.83 20.08
N LEU A 98 11.21 6.50 20.11
CA LEU A 98 10.25 5.59 19.48
C LEU A 98 9.04 5.39 20.38
N LEU A 99 7.86 5.74 19.90
CA LEU A 99 6.59 5.60 20.59
C LEU A 99 5.74 4.55 19.85
N ASN A 100 5.42 3.47 20.53
CA ASN A 100 4.74 2.33 19.92
C ASN A 100 3.25 2.26 20.27
N ASP A 101 2.80 3.01 21.29
CA ASP A 101 1.48 2.84 21.86
C ASP A 101 0.98 4.09 22.60
N ILE A 102 -0.31 4.10 22.93
CA ILE A 102 -0.94 5.14 23.76
C ILE A 102 -0.31 5.25 25.16
N PRO A 103 0.05 4.16 25.86
CA PRO A 103 0.84 4.23 27.10
C PRO A 103 2.16 4.98 26.94
N GLY A 104 2.91 4.79 25.87
CA GLY A 104 4.14 5.56 25.59
C GLY A 104 3.86 7.04 25.41
N MET A 105 2.83 7.38 24.63
CA MET A 105 2.36 8.77 24.49
C MET A 105 1.97 9.38 25.83
N ARG A 106 1.28 8.63 26.69
CA ARG A 106 0.88 9.08 28.01
C ARG A 106 2.07 9.37 28.93
N ARG A 107 3.11 8.53 28.89
CA ARG A 107 4.34 8.76 29.67
C ARG A 107 5.06 10.03 29.24
N LYS A 108 5.14 10.26 27.91
CA LYS A 108 5.92 11.37 27.35
C LYS A 108 5.16 12.70 27.34
N TYR A 109 3.91 12.71 26.93
CA TYR A 109 3.12 13.93 26.69
C TYR A 109 1.96 14.13 27.67
N GLY A 110 1.79 13.23 28.63
CA GLY A 110 0.75 13.29 29.64
C GLY A 110 -0.61 12.70 29.23
N ALA A 111 -1.49 12.55 30.21
CA ALA A 111 -2.77 11.88 30.05
C ALA A 111 -3.68 12.61 29.04
N LYS A 112 -3.77 13.93 29.12
CA LYS A 112 -4.64 14.75 28.24
C LYS A 112 -4.33 14.52 26.77
N THR A 113 -3.05 14.53 26.39
CA THR A 113 -2.62 14.31 24.99
C THR A 113 -2.91 12.89 24.54
N ALA A 114 -2.58 11.90 25.38
CA ALA A 114 -2.82 10.49 25.06
C ALA A 114 -4.33 10.18 24.87
N ASP A 115 -5.17 10.75 25.75
CA ASP A 115 -6.62 10.56 25.68
C ASP A 115 -7.22 11.25 24.43
N ALA A 116 -6.72 12.44 24.06
CA ALA A 116 -7.12 13.12 22.84
C ALA A 116 -6.75 12.30 21.58
N ILE A 117 -5.53 11.75 21.51
CA ILE A 117 -5.10 10.89 20.39
C ILE A 117 -5.94 9.61 20.33
N ALA A 118 -6.20 8.98 21.47
CA ALA A 118 -7.04 7.77 21.52
C ALA A 118 -8.47 8.05 21.04
N ALA A 119 -9.06 9.17 21.47
CA ALA A 119 -10.39 9.60 21.03
C ALA A 119 -10.42 9.91 19.52
N PHE A 120 -9.41 10.61 19.00
CA PHE A 120 -9.27 10.90 17.58
C PHE A 120 -9.14 9.61 16.75
N ARG A 121 -8.26 8.68 17.13
CA ARG A 121 -8.12 7.37 16.45
C ARG A 121 -9.43 6.61 16.42
N LYS A 122 -10.16 6.58 17.54
CA LYS A 122 -11.48 5.95 17.62
C LYS A 122 -12.47 6.62 16.66
N ARG A 123 -12.48 7.95 16.60
CA ARG A 123 -13.34 8.69 15.67
C ARG A 123 -12.99 8.36 14.22
N CYS A 124 -11.71 8.41 13.85
CA CYS A 124 -11.25 8.06 12.51
C CYS A 124 -11.65 6.64 12.09
N SER A 125 -11.53 5.66 12.97
CA SER A 125 -11.88 4.26 12.67
C SER A 125 -13.37 4.04 12.39
N THR A 126 -14.23 5.00 12.72
CA THR A 126 -15.69 4.94 12.49
C THR A 126 -16.19 5.91 11.42
N MET A 127 -15.29 6.70 10.79
CA MET A 127 -15.68 7.71 9.81
C MET A 127 -16.21 7.10 8.51
N MET A 128 -15.54 6.07 8.03
CA MET A 128 -15.95 5.32 6.85
C MET A 128 -15.40 3.90 6.91
N SER A 129 -16.06 2.98 6.25
CA SER A 129 -15.55 1.63 6.07
C SER A 129 -14.45 1.63 4.98
N PRO A 130 -13.56 0.61 4.95
CA PRO A 130 -12.60 0.44 3.87
C PRO A 130 -13.25 0.39 2.49
N ILE A 131 -14.41 -0.25 2.37
CA ILE A 131 -15.17 -0.31 1.11
C ILE A 131 -15.59 1.09 0.68
N GLN A 132 -16.20 1.88 1.56
CA GLN A 132 -16.60 3.26 1.26
C GLN A 132 -15.40 4.12 0.84
N TYR A 133 -14.23 3.93 1.47
CA TYR A 133 -13.02 4.62 1.08
C TYR A 133 -12.60 4.28 -0.36
N TYR A 134 -12.55 3.00 -0.72
CA TYR A 134 -12.13 2.58 -2.06
C TYR A 134 -13.15 2.87 -3.15
N GLU A 135 -14.45 2.79 -2.85
CA GLU A 135 -15.52 3.17 -3.78
C GLU A 135 -15.58 4.68 -3.99
N GLY A 136 -15.25 5.48 -2.97
CA GLY A 136 -15.22 6.94 -3.04
C GLY A 136 -13.99 7.51 -3.75
N VAL A 137 -12.90 6.78 -3.86
CA VAL A 137 -11.68 7.26 -4.53
C VAL A 137 -11.91 7.36 -6.04
N GLY A 138 -11.93 8.59 -6.55
CA GLY A 138 -12.15 8.89 -7.98
C GLY A 138 -13.61 9.09 -8.38
N ALA A 139 -14.57 8.95 -7.47
CA ALA A 139 -15.94 9.35 -7.72
C ALA A 139 -16.07 10.88 -7.65
N HIS A 140 -16.58 11.50 -8.71
CA HIS A 140 -16.84 12.94 -8.73
C HIS A 140 -17.99 13.35 -7.78
N ASP A 141 -18.81 12.39 -7.38
CA ASP A 141 -19.99 12.58 -6.52
C ASP A 141 -19.78 11.92 -5.15
N ASN A 142 -18.63 12.20 -4.50
CA ASN A 142 -18.41 11.73 -3.16
C ASN A 142 -19.28 12.53 -2.18
N GLU A 143 -20.46 11.99 -1.84
CA GLU A 143 -21.42 12.60 -0.91
C GLU A 143 -20.97 12.50 0.56
N HIS A 144 -19.79 11.96 0.83
CA HIS A 144 -19.34 11.78 2.21
C HIS A 144 -19.03 13.14 2.86
N PRO A 145 -19.61 13.46 4.04
CA PRO A 145 -19.48 14.77 4.69
C PRO A 145 -18.04 15.24 4.91
N TRP A 146 -17.10 14.29 5.04
CA TRP A 146 -15.68 14.56 5.28
C TRP A 146 -14.86 14.85 4.01
N ALA A 147 -15.43 14.57 2.82
CA ALA A 147 -14.70 14.70 1.54
C ALA A 147 -14.34 16.16 1.22
N PHE A 148 -15.06 17.11 1.78
CA PHE A 148 -14.90 18.55 1.54
C PHE A 148 -14.28 19.30 2.72
N MET A 149 -13.78 18.59 3.72
CA MET A 149 -13.14 19.18 4.90
C MET A 149 -11.63 19.07 4.79
N THR A 150 -10.96 20.11 5.25
CA THR A 150 -9.51 20.04 5.50
C THR A 150 -9.22 19.20 6.76
N ALA A 151 -7.97 18.74 6.88
CA ALA A 151 -7.56 18.04 8.11
C ALA A 151 -7.69 18.93 9.36
N GLU A 152 -7.44 20.24 9.24
CA GLU A 152 -7.60 21.22 10.32
C GLU A 152 -9.05 21.31 10.77
N GLU A 153 -9.99 21.51 9.85
CA GLU A 153 -11.43 21.54 10.14
C GLU A 153 -11.94 20.24 10.77
N LEU A 154 -11.31 19.10 10.45
CA LEU A 154 -11.64 17.83 11.07
C LEU A 154 -11.09 17.71 12.49
N LEU A 155 -9.91 18.26 12.76
CA LEU A 155 -9.28 18.25 14.08
C LEU A 155 -9.97 19.18 15.08
N ASP A 156 -10.56 20.30 14.60
CA ASP A 156 -11.25 21.29 15.43
C ASP A 156 -12.67 20.88 15.84
N LYS A 157 -13.20 19.79 15.30
CA LYS A 157 -14.50 19.18 15.65
C LYS A 157 -14.37 18.05 16.67
#